data_61d4f2d1585f12bff18760e9c3324a18
#
_entry.id   61d4f2d1585f12bff18760e9c3324a18
#
_cell.length_a   1.000
_cell.length_b   1.000
_cell.length_c   1.000
_cell.angle_alpha   90.00
_cell.angle_beta   90.00
_cell.angle_gamma   90.00
#
_symmetry.space_group_name_H-M   'P 1'
#
loop_
_entity.id
_entity.type
_entity.pdbx_description
1 polymer ?
#
loop_
_entity_poly.entity_id
_entity_poly.type
_entity_poly.pdbx_seq_one_letter_code
_entity_poly.pdbx_strand_id
1 'polypeptide(L)'
;MRPLLGLFAVGLGLFFITGFAGASEAWAKNARDIEILVVYDNYSCRSDLETGWGFSCLIRGMEKTILFDTGGSGAMLMRNMEKMGISPEEVDAVILSHIHGDHTGGLQALLERKGGVTVYLPESFPDRFKEAVRSYGAEVVSVREPLSVCRDVFSTGEMGTFTIEQSLVLRTESGLIVITGCAHPGIVEILKKAKALVEGEVLLAMGGFHLMGMSMGNLKKIFASFHELGVRYVGPCHCTGETQIKAFEKVYEEHFLQMGVGKVIRVEELN
;
A
#
# COMPACT_ATOMS: atom_id res chain seq x y z
N MET A 1 -19.52 67.12 -37.27
CA MET A 1 -19.53 66.36 -36.02
C MET A 1 -18.78 65.09 -36.24
N ARG A 2 -17.58 64.96 -35.71
CA ARG A 2 -16.70 63.75 -35.79
C ARG A 2 -16.80 62.99 -34.50
N PRO A 3 -16.90 61.64 -34.50
CA PRO A 3 -16.73 60.86 -33.25
C PRO A 3 -15.24 60.53 -33.03
N LEU A 4 -14.83 60.63 -31.74
CA LEU A 4 -13.54 60.22 -31.26
C LEU A 4 -13.45 58.69 -31.15
N LEU A 5 -12.37 58.13 -31.70
CA LEU A 5 -11.94 56.74 -31.40
C LEU A 5 -11.17 56.71 -30.11
N GLY A 6 -11.66 55.93 -29.15
CA GLY A 6 -10.92 55.58 -27.93
C GLY A 6 -10.06 54.34 -28.15
N LEU A 7 -8.75 54.44 -28.00
CA LEU A 7 -7.81 53.30 -27.95
C LEU A 7 -7.89 52.63 -26.57
N PHE A 8 -8.26 51.36 -26.55
CA PHE A 8 -8.06 50.48 -25.37
C PHE A 8 -6.69 49.81 -25.47
N ALA A 9 -5.79 50.16 -24.58
CA ALA A 9 -4.53 49.44 -24.40
C ALA A 9 -4.77 48.17 -23.54
N VAL A 10 -4.53 47.00 -24.15
CA VAL A 10 -4.53 45.71 -23.45
C VAL A 10 -3.13 45.50 -22.85
N GLY A 11 -3.04 45.64 -21.53
CA GLY A 11 -1.83 45.33 -20.78
C GLY A 11 -1.67 43.81 -20.63
N LEU A 12 -0.66 43.23 -21.29
CA LEU A 12 -0.24 41.84 -21.07
C LEU A 12 0.54 41.75 -19.75
N GLY A 13 -0.11 41.27 -18.70
CA GLY A 13 0.57 40.96 -17.44
C GLY A 13 1.31 39.61 -17.58
N LEU A 14 2.64 39.65 -17.69
CA LEU A 14 3.48 38.47 -17.51
C LEU A 14 3.46 38.09 -16.03
N PHE A 15 2.74 37.02 -15.68
CA PHE A 15 2.93 36.33 -14.39
C PHE A 15 4.19 35.45 -14.47
N PHE A 16 5.25 35.88 -13.80
CA PHE A 16 6.42 35.03 -13.55
C PHE A 16 6.04 33.97 -12.53
N ILE A 17 5.90 32.72 -12.99
CA ILE A 17 5.83 31.55 -12.12
C ILE A 17 7.26 31.19 -11.72
N THR A 18 7.78 31.82 -10.66
CA THR A 18 9.03 31.41 -10.03
C THR A 18 8.67 30.81 -8.65
N GLY A 19 8.78 29.50 -8.48
CA GLY A 19 8.66 28.95 -7.14
C GLY A 19 8.42 27.46 -6.97
N PHE A 20 8.51 26.62 -8.02
CA PHE A 20 8.27 25.18 -7.85
C PHE A 20 9.49 24.27 -8.07
N ALA A 21 10.65 24.78 -8.47
CA ALA A 21 11.83 23.95 -8.76
C ALA A 21 12.56 23.45 -7.49
N GLY A 22 12.53 24.19 -6.38
CA GLY A 22 13.30 23.84 -5.18
C GLY A 22 12.70 22.71 -4.33
N ALA A 23 11.39 22.48 -4.39
CA ALA A 23 10.73 21.41 -3.64
C ALA A 23 10.87 20.03 -4.32
N SER A 24 11.01 19.99 -5.66
CA SER A 24 11.16 18.75 -6.42
C SER A 24 12.55 18.12 -6.28
N GLU A 25 13.62 18.92 -6.19
CA GLU A 25 15.00 18.42 -6.02
C GLU A 25 15.27 17.85 -4.61
N ALA A 26 14.70 18.46 -3.57
CA ALA A 26 14.83 17.94 -2.21
C ALA A 26 14.06 16.62 -2.02
N TRP A 27 12.94 16.46 -2.72
CA TRP A 27 12.13 15.23 -2.69
C TRP A 27 12.77 14.07 -3.45
N ALA A 28 13.30 14.31 -4.65
CA ALA A 28 14.02 13.29 -5.44
C ALA A 28 15.20 12.66 -4.69
N LYS A 29 15.79 13.41 -3.74
CA LYS A 29 16.89 12.92 -2.89
C LYS A 29 16.40 11.97 -1.78
N ASN A 30 15.16 12.11 -1.28
CA ASN A 30 14.56 11.27 -0.23
C ASN A 30 13.81 10.06 -0.81
N ALA A 31 13.38 10.09 -2.07
CA ALA A 31 12.66 8.98 -2.72
C ALA A 31 13.53 7.72 -2.95
N ARG A 32 14.84 7.80 -2.75
CA ARG A 32 15.76 6.68 -2.87
C ARG A 32 15.77 5.74 -1.67
N ASP A 33 15.18 6.12 -0.55
CA ASP A 33 15.24 5.38 0.71
C ASP A 33 13.90 4.71 1.08
N ILE A 34 13.04 4.40 0.09
CA ILE A 34 11.76 3.73 0.39
C ILE A 34 12.03 2.29 0.79
N GLU A 35 11.64 1.97 2.02
CA GLU A 35 11.70 0.62 2.58
C GLU A 35 10.30 0.09 2.90
N ILE A 36 10.06 -1.18 2.56
CA ILE A 36 8.86 -1.92 2.98
C ILE A 36 9.31 -3.08 3.85
N LEU A 37 8.87 -3.08 5.12
CA LEU A 37 9.24 -4.06 6.13
C LEU A 37 8.02 -4.91 6.47
N VAL A 38 8.05 -6.21 6.19
CA VAL A 38 6.96 -7.13 6.57
C VAL A 38 7.08 -7.44 8.06
N VAL A 39 6.10 -6.99 8.84
CA VAL A 39 6.09 -7.11 10.31
C VAL A 39 5.16 -8.22 10.80
N TYR A 40 4.27 -8.71 9.95
CA TYR A 40 3.36 -9.82 10.23
C TYR A 40 3.09 -10.63 8.96
N ASP A 41 3.28 -11.93 9.02
CA ASP A 41 2.96 -12.88 7.95
C ASP A 41 2.90 -14.31 8.53
N ASN A 42 2.26 -15.23 7.83
CA ASN A 42 2.31 -16.66 8.17
C ASN A 42 3.58 -17.35 7.68
N TYR A 43 4.42 -16.68 6.89
CA TYR A 43 5.76 -17.12 6.50
C TYR A 43 6.83 -16.30 7.22
N SER A 44 8.07 -16.82 7.28
CA SER A 44 9.18 -16.16 7.96
C SER A 44 10.39 -15.99 7.04
N CYS A 45 11.01 -14.81 7.11
CA CYS A 45 12.34 -14.51 6.56
C CYS A 45 13.41 -14.35 7.67
N ARG A 46 13.01 -14.36 8.97
CA ARG A 46 13.89 -14.27 10.13
C ARG A 46 13.42 -15.21 11.23
N SER A 47 14.30 -16.09 11.71
CA SER A 47 13.96 -17.15 12.69
C SER A 47 13.65 -16.64 14.11
N ASP A 48 14.03 -15.39 14.43
CA ASP A 48 13.77 -14.75 15.72
C ASP A 48 12.40 -14.05 15.80
N LEU A 49 11.68 -13.97 14.67
CA LEU A 49 10.36 -13.36 14.58
C LEU A 49 9.24 -14.41 14.61
N GLU A 50 8.08 -13.98 15.09
CA GLU A 50 6.90 -14.83 15.22
C GLU A 50 6.05 -14.76 13.95
N THR A 51 5.51 -15.92 13.52
CA THR A 51 4.59 -16.03 12.39
C THR A 51 3.17 -16.29 12.87
N GLY A 52 2.19 -15.80 12.13
CA GLY A 52 0.77 -16.03 12.37
C GLY A 52 -0.05 -15.77 11.14
N TRP A 53 -1.26 -16.31 11.09
CA TRP A 53 -2.16 -16.05 9.99
C TRP A 53 -2.55 -14.57 9.96
N GLY A 54 -2.25 -13.89 8.85
CA GLY A 54 -2.49 -12.47 8.64
C GLY A 54 -1.35 -11.78 7.89
N PHE A 55 -1.52 -10.50 7.65
CA PHE A 55 -0.51 -9.68 6.97
C PHE A 55 -0.38 -8.30 7.61
N SER A 56 0.83 -7.76 7.65
CA SER A 56 1.11 -6.35 7.91
C SER A 56 2.49 -5.98 7.40
N CYS A 57 2.62 -4.78 6.83
CA CYS A 57 3.93 -4.22 6.49
C CYS A 57 4.00 -2.73 6.83
N LEU A 58 5.20 -2.29 7.22
CA LEU A 58 5.53 -0.89 7.45
C LEU A 58 6.21 -0.32 6.20
N ILE A 59 5.79 0.88 5.78
CA ILE A 59 6.37 1.61 4.67
C ILE A 59 7.05 2.87 5.23
N ARG A 60 8.35 3.02 4.98
CA ARG A 60 9.18 4.18 5.32
C ARG A 60 9.69 4.87 4.05
N GLY A 61 10.14 6.11 4.18
CA GLY A 61 10.73 6.87 3.08
C GLY A 61 9.70 7.62 2.23
N MET A 62 8.39 7.48 2.49
CA MET A 62 7.34 8.33 1.96
C MET A 62 7.16 9.59 2.84
N GLU A 63 6.24 10.49 2.47
CA GLU A 63 5.90 11.66 3.30
C GLU A 63 5.40 11.27 4.69
N LYS A 64 4.77 10.10 4.81
CA LYS A 64 4.30 9.49 6.06
C LYS A 64 4.90 8.11 6.22
N THR A 65 5.20 7.71 7.46
CA THR A 65 5.44 6.32 7.81
C THR A 65 4.09 5.62 7.96
N ILE A 66 3.85 4.60 7.13
CA ILE A 66 2.54 3.97 6.99
C ILE A 66 2.61 2.51 7.44
N LEU A 67 1.71 2.11 8.32
CA LEU A 67 1.47 0.69 8.60
C LEU A 67 0.26 0.24 7.76
N PHE A 68 0.50 -0.69 6.83
CA PHE A 68 -0.56 -1.32 6.04
C PHE A 68 -0.96 -2.63 6.70
N ASP A 69 -2.23 -2.75 7.10
CA ASP A 69 -2.80 -3.80 7.94
C ASP A 69 -2.08 -3.99 9.28
N THR A 70 -2.60 -4.86 10.14
CA THR A 70 -2.10 -5.02 11.52
C THR A 70 -1.96 -6.49 11.95
N GLY A 71 -2.17 -7.43 11.03
CA GLY A 71 -2.14 -8.87 11.37
C GLY A 71 -3.29 -9.29 12.29
N GLY A 72 -3.24 -10.55 12.71
CA GLY A 72 -4.30 -11.19 13.53
C GLY A 72 -4.08 -11.06 15.05
N SER A 73 -2.90 -10.66 15.52
CA SER A 73 -2.56 -10.61 16.95
C SER A 73 -1.74 -9.38 17.28
N GLY A 74 -2.31 -8.50 18.13
CA GLY A 74 -1.61 -7.30 18.60
C GLY A 74 -0.35 -7.61 19.38
N ALA A 75 -0.37 -8.63 20.23
CA ALA A 75 0.80 -9.03 21.00
C ALA A 75 1.96 -9.49 20.09
N MET A 76 1.66 -10.24 19.04
CA MET A 76 2.66 -10.68 18.05
C MET A 76 3.17 -9.50 17.21
N LEU A 77 2.29 -8.64 16.72
CA LEU A 77 2.66 -7.44 15.98
C LEU A 77 3.65 -6.59 16.78
N MET A 78 3.33 -6.30 18.05
CA MET A 78 4.18 -5.47 18.91
C MET A 78 5.55 -6.12 19.17
N ARG A 79 5.60 -7.44 19.43
CA ARG A 79 6.88 -8.14 19.64
C ARG A 79 7.75 -8.16 18.37
N ASN A 80 7.14 -8.38 17.22
CA ASN A 80 7.87 -8.35 15.95
C ASN A 80 8.40 -6.95 15.65
N MET A 81 7.58 -5.90 15.83
CA MET A 81 8.02 -4.52 15.67
C MET A 81 9.22 -4.22 16.60
N GLU A 82 9.13 -4.56 17.88
CA GLU A 82 10.20 -4.39 18.86
C GLU A 82 11.51 -5.08 18.41
N LYS A 83 11.44 -6.37 18.05
CA LYS A 83 12.61 -7.14 17.57
C LYS A 83 13.19 -6.62 16.24
N MET A 84 12.39 -5.93 15.45
CA MET A 84 12.82 -5.28 14.21
C MET A 84 13.30 -3.83 14.43
N GLY A 85 13.27 -3.32 15.67
CA GLY A 85 13.66 -1.94 15.99
C GLY A 85 12.66 -0.91 15.44
N ILE A 86 11.40 -1.29 15.31
CA ILE A 86 10.32 -0.44 14.83
C ILE A 86 9.55 0.10 16.04
N SER A 87 9.54 1.43 16.22
CA SER A 87 8.73 2.07 17.25
C SER A 87 7.30 2.28 16.77
N PRO A 88 6.27 1.93 17.54
CA PRO A 88 4.89 2.34 17.23
C PRO A 88 4.75 3.86 17.07
N GLU A 89 5.58 4.65 17.76
CA GLU A 89 5.55 6.12 17.70
C GLU A 89 5.91 6.69 16.32
N GLU A 90 6.61 5.94 15.48
CA GLU A 90 6.96 6.39 14.13
C GLU A 90 5.80 6.26 13.12
N VAL A 91 4.71 5.54 13.46
CA VAL A 91 3.57 5.33 12.57
C VAL A 91 2.72 6.60 12.50
N ASP A 92 2.67 7.23 11.34
CA ASP A 92 1.84 8.43 11.08
C ASP A 92 0.43 8.05 10.64
N ALA A 93 0.30 6.94 9.90
CA ALA A 93 -0.98 6.47 9.40
C ALA A 93 -1.06 4.95 9.39
N VAL A 94 -2.27 4.43 9.63
CA VAL A 94 -2.62 3.02 9.42
C VAL A 94 -3.60 2.93 8.28
N ILE A 95 -3.39 1.96 7.38
CA ILE A 95 -4.33 1.67 6.31
C ILE A 95 -4.80 0.23 6.48
N LEU A 96 -6.09 0.06 6.72
CA LEU A 96 -6.71 -1.27 6.80
C LEU A 96 -7.28 -1.65 5.44
N SER A 97 -6.82 -2.77 4.90
CA SER A 97 -7.27 -3.25 3.59
C SER A 97 -8.74 -3.67 3.61
N HIS A 98 -9.13 -4.50 4.57
CA HIS A 98 -10.49 -5.02 4.74
C HIS A 98 -10.77 -5.47 6.19
N ILE A 99 -12.03 -5.86 6.49
CA ILE A 99 -12.53 -6.05 7.86
C ILE A 99 -12.06 -7.35 8.55
N HIS A 100 -11.45 -8.31 7.88
CA HIS A 100 -11.10 -9.59 8.49
C HIS A 100 -10.12 -9.42 9.66
N GLY A 101 -10.29 -10.25 10.68
CA GLY A 101 -9.53 -10.15 11.92
C GLY A 101 -8.02 -10.39 11.79
N ASP A 102 -7.60 -11.13 10.78
CA ASP A 102 -6.20 -11.38 10.44
C ASP A 102 -5.50 -10.18 9.77
N HIS A 103 -6.24 -9.07 9.54
CA HIS A 103 -5.73 -7.79 9.05
C HIS A 103 -5.97 -6.65 10.05
N THR A 104 -6.98 -6.80 10.93
CA THR A 104 -7.38 -5.75 11.87
C THR A 104 -7.05 -6.06 13.33
N GLY A 105 -6.65 -7.31 13.64
CA GLY A 105 -6.53 -7.80 15.02
C GLY A 105 -5.40 -7.15 15.83
N GLY A 106 -4.40 -6.58 15.15
CA GLY A 106 -3.30 -5.86 15.83
C GLY A 106 -3.58 -4.39 16.10
N LEU A 107 -4.63 -3.81 15.49
CA LEU A 107 -4.87 -2.37 15.53
C LEU A 107 -4.99 -1.81 16.95
N GLN A 108 -5.76 -2.46 17.81
CA GLN A 108 -5.94 -2.01 19.19
C GLN A 108 -4.60 -1.85 19.92
N ALA A 109 -3.72 -2.86 19.84
CA ALA A 109 -2.42 -2.84 20.52
C ALA A 109 -1.50 -1.69 20.02
N LEU A 110 -1.62 -1.33 18.73
CA LEU A 110 -0.94 -0.16 18.17
C LEU A 110 -1.51 1.13 18.76
N LEU A 111 -2.85 1.29 18.72
CA LEU A 111 -3.54 2.50 19.16
C LEU A 111 -3.36 2.77 20.68
N GLU A 112 -3.22 1.72 21.48
CA GLU A 112 -2.89 1.84 22.91
C GLU A 112 -1.48 2.40 23.16
N ARG A 113 -0.57 2.24 22.20
CA ARG A 113 0.81 2.76 22.27
C ARG A 113 0.98 4.11 21.60
N LYS A 114 0.26 4.32 20.50
CA LYS A 114 0.37 5.50 19.64
C LYS A 114 -1.00 6.20 19.54
N GLY A 115 -1.17 7.29 20.26
CA GLY A 115 -2.32 8.19 20.09
C GLY A 115 -2.17 9.10 18.87
N GLY A 116 -3.31 9.63 18.35
CA GLY A 116 -3.30 10.66 17.31
C GLY A 116 -2.91 10.17 15.91
N VAL A 117 -2.93 8.86 15.64
CA VAL A 117 -2.70 8.29 14.31
C VAL A 117 -3.95 8.41 13.45
N THR A 118 -3.79 8.63 12.15
CA THR A 118 -4.91 8.58 11.20
C THR A 118 -5.10 7.15 10.68
N VAL A 119 -6.31 6.60 10.82
CA VAL A 119 -6.68 5.26 10.34
C VAL A 119 -7.56 5.38 9.10
N TYR A 120 -7.06 4.97 7.95
CA TYR A 120 -7.80 4.86 6.69
C TYR A 120 -8.40 3.46 6.59
N LEU A 121 -9.69 3.37 6.43
CA LEU A 121 -10.40 2.09 6.34
C LEU A 121 -11.57 2.18 5.35
N PRO A 122 -11.98 1.08 4.71
CA PRO A 122 -13.16 1.05 3.85
C PRO A 122 -14.40 1.66 4.51
N GLU A 123 -15.16 2.44 3.75
CA GLU A 123 -16.41 3.05 4.26
C GLU A 123 -17.40 2.01 4.74
N SER A 124 -17.39 0.82 4.12
CA SER A 124 -18.24 -0.33 4.47
C SER A 124 -17.93 -0.97 5.83
N PHE A 125 -16.85 -0.58 6.52
CA PHE A 125 -16.60 -1.07 7.88
C PHE A 125 -17.75 -0.67 8.81
N PRO A 126 -18.17 -1.55 9.75
CA PRO A 126 -19.24 -1.24 10.69
C PRO A 126 -18.93 0.01 11.52
N ASP A 127 -19.97 0.84 11.76
CA ASP A 127 -19.80 2.08 12.55
C ASP A 127 -19.23 1.81 13.94
N ARG A 128 -19.65 0.70 14.59
CA ARG A 128 -19.07 0.26 15.86
C ARG A 128 -17.55 0.07 15.83
N PHE A 129 -16.99 -0.37 14.68
CA PHE A 129 -15.54 -0.51 14.52
C PHE A 129 -14.89 0.87 14.43
N LYS A 130 -15.45 1.77 13.64
CA LYS A 130 -14.98 3.15 13.50
C LYS A 130 -15.04 3.92 14.82
N GLU A 131 -16.10 3.73 15.61
CA GLU A 131 -16.26 4.31 16.93
C GLU A 131 -15.23 3.77 17.92
N ALA A 132 -14.98 2.46 17.91
CA ALA A 132 -13.93 1.85 18.72
C ALA A 132 -12.56 2.44 18.38
N VAL A 133 -12.22 2.61 17.10
CA VAL A 133 -10.95 3.25 16.68
C VAL A 133 -10.85 4.68 17.20
N ARG A 134 -11.92 5.48 17.05
CA ARG A 134 -11.96 6.88 17.57
C ARG A 134 -11.81 6.95 19.08
N SER A 135 -12.31 5.95 19.84
CA SER A 135 -12.21 5.93 21.30
C SER A 135 -10.76 5.86 21.81
N TYR A 136 -9.80 5.43 20.98
CA TYR A 136 -8.36 5.47 21.26
C TYR A 136 -7.71 6.80 20.87
N GLY A 137 -8.47 7.83 20.47
CA GLY A 137 -7.95 9.13 20.04
C GLY A 137 -7.42 9.16 18.62
N ALA A 138 -7.68 8.12 17.83
CA ALA A 138 -7.29 8.08 16.42
C ALA A 138 -8.30 8.83 15.55
N GLU A 139 -7.81 9.45 14.48
CA GLU A 139 -8.65 9.98 13.41
C GLU A 139 -9.07 8.83 12.47
N VAL A 140 -10.34 8.78 12.06
CA VAL A 140 -10.84 7.78 11.11
C VAL A 140 -11.23 8.44 9.81
N VAL A 141 -10.56 8.02 8.74
CA VAL A 141 -10.89 8.38 7.35
C VAL A 141 -11.58 7.21 6.69
N SER A 142 -12.88 7.37 6.42
CA SER A 142 -13.67 6.38 5.67
C SER A 142 -13.39 6.52 4.18
N VAL A 143 -12.87 5.45 3.57
CA VAL A 143 -12.44 5.43 2.18
C VAL A 143 -13.48 4.68 1.34
N ARG A 144 -14.13 5.37 0.41
CA ARG A 144 -15.04 4.77 -0.58
C ARG A 144 -14.44 4.87 -1.98
N GLU A 145 -14.14 6.09 -2.39
CA GLU A 145 -13.52 6.38 -3.67
C GLU A 145 -11.99 6.39 -3.55
N PRO A 146 -11.25 6.24 -4.64
CA PRO A 146 -9.80 6.41 -4.62
C PRO A 146 -9.41 7.77 -4.05
N LEU A 147 -8.38 7.79 -3.19
CA LEU A 147 -7.86 9.02 -2.60
C LEU A 147 -6.34 8.98 -2.46
N SER A 148 -5.74 10.16 -2.36
CA SER A 148 -4.35 10.31 -1.96
C SER A 148 -4.25 10.30 -0.43
N VAL A 149 -3.49 9.37 0.13
CA VAL A 149 -3.19 9.27 1.57
C VAL A 149 -2.17 10.33 1.97
N CYS A 150 -1.16 10.49 1.15
CA CYS A 150 -0.14 11.54 1.16
C CYS A 150 0.51 11.59 -0.23
N ARG A 151 1.56 12.41 -0.39
CA ARG A 151 2.24 12.51 -1.68
C ARG A 151 2.73 11.14 -2.15
N ASP A 152 2.41 10.79 -3.40
CA ASP A 152 2.79 9.55 -4.07
C ASP A 152 2.28 8.25 -3.42
N VAL A 153 1.30 8.35 -2.51
CA VAL A 153 0.63 7.22 -1.87
C VAL A 153 -0.88 7.33 -2.06
N PHE A 154 -1.47 6.30 -2.65
CA PHE A 154 -2.89 6.30 -3.02
C PHE A 154 -3.59 5.03 -2.54
N SER A 155 -4.84 5.18 -2.11
CA SER A 155 -5.78 4.07 -1.95
C SER A 155 -6.56 3.86 -3.24
N THR A 156 -6.79 2.60 -3.61
CA THR A 156 -7.67 2.23 -4.74
C THR A 156 -9.12 2.60 -4.51
N GLY A 157 -9.50 2.95 -3.27
CA GLY A 157 -10.90 2.98 -2.85
C GLY A 157 -11.46 1.57 -2.65
N GLU A 158 -12.72 1.49 -2.31
CA GLU A 158 -13.44 0.22 -2.16
C GLU A 158 -13.53 -0.55 -3.46
N MET A 159 -13.18 -1.82 -3.42
CA MET A 159 -13.30 -2.77 -4.51
C MET A 159 -13.92 -4.08 -4.01
N GLY A 160 -14.51 -4.84 -4.91
CA GLY A 160 -15.14 -6.13 -4.56
C GLY A 160 -16.65 -6.02 -4.31
N THR A 161 -17.27 -7.17 -4.00
CA THR A 161 -18.72 -7.26 -3.79
C THR A 161 -19.10 -7.95 -2.48
N PHE A 162 -18.43 -9.02 -2.09
CA PHE A 162 -18.71 -9.76 -0.84
C PHE A 162 -17.80 -9.29 0.29
N THR A 163 -16.51 -9.33 0.08
CA THR A 163 -15.52 -8.71 0.95
C THR A 163 -15.01 -7.46 0.25
N ILE A 164 -15.37 -6.32 0.81
CA ILE A 164 -14.90 -5.03 0.31
C ILE A 164 -13.48 -4.82 0.80
N GLU A 165 -12.57 -4.49 -0.12
CA GLU A 165 -11.16 -4.30 0.15
C GLU A 165 -10.62 -3.09 -0.61
N GLN A 166 -9.71 -2.35 0.01
CA GLN A 166 -8.86 -1.36 -0.63
C GLN A 166 -7.42 -1.85 -0.68
N SER A 167 -6.67 -1.43 -1.67
CA SER A 167 -5.24 -1.69 -1.81
C SER A 167 -4.46 -0.40 -1.85
N LEU A 168 -3.17 -0.47 -1.51
CA LEU A 168 -2.29 0.68 -1.51
C LEU A 168 -1.45 0.71 -2.79
N VAL A 169 -1.31 1.90 -3.37
CA VAL A 169 -0.47 2.14 -4.55
C VAL A 169 0.57 3.20 -4.19
N LEU A 170 1.84 2.85 -4.25
CA LEU A 170 2.95 3.77 -4.10
C LEU A 170 3.48 4.11 -5.49
N ARG A 171 3.60 5.39 -5.81
CA ARG A 171 4.28 5.86 -7.02
C ARG A 171 5.74 6.13 -6.68
N THR A 172 6.66 5.50 -7.40
CA THR A 172 8.10 5.68 -7.27
C THR A 172 8.69 6.11 -8.61
N GLU A 173 9.96 6.51 -8.63
CA GLU A 173 10.68 6.83 -9.87
C GLU A 173 10.83 5.60 -10.79
N SER A 174 10.86 4.38 -10.22
CA SER A 174 11.03 3.12 -10.96
C SER A 174 9.71 2.46 -11.37
N GLY A 175 8.55 3.00 -10.95
CA GLY A 175 7.22 2.47 -11.24
C GLY A 175 6.31 2.38 -10.02
N LEU A 176 5.19 1.68 -10.18
CA LEU A 176 4.18 1.52 -9.15
C LEU A 176 4.45 0.31 -8.27
N ILE A 177 4.30 0.46 -6.96
CA ILE A 177 4.23 -0.66 -6.03
C ILE A 177 2.79 -0.81 -5.56
N VAL A 178 2.22 -2.00 -5.77
CA VAL A 178 0.84 -2.31 -5.37
C VAL A 178 0.87 -3.30 -4.22
N ILE A 179 0.31 -2.90 -3.07
CA ILE A 179 0.26 -3.69 -1.84
C ILE A 179 -1.18 -4.08 -1.56
N THR A 180 -1.45 -5.38 -1.40
CA THR A 180 -2.77 -5.94 -1.13
C THR A 180 -2.82 -6.61 0.24
N GLY A 181 -3.98 -6.60 0.90
CA GLY A 181 -4.21 -7.44 2.09
C GLY A 181 -4.42 -8.89 1.69
N CYS A 182 -5.57 -9.19 1.11
CA CYS A 182 -5.93 -10.51 0.57
C CYS A 182 -6.23 -10.52 -0.93
N ALA A 183 -6.47 -9.37 -1.54
CA ALA A 183 -6.91 -9.25 -2.93
C ALA A 183 -8.26 -9.97 -3.20
N HIS A 184 -9.24 -9.85 -2.30
CA HIS A 184 -10.59 -10.40 -2.48
C HIS A 184 -11.28 -9.94 -3.79
N PRO A 185 -11.08 -8.71 -4.29
CA PRO A 185 -11.60 -8.28 -5.59
C PRO A 185 -10.96 -9.00 -6.79
N GLY A 186 -9.87 -9.73 -6.55
CA GLY A 186 -9.00 -10.33 -7.55
C GLY A 186 -7.78 -9.46 -7.87
N ILE A 187 -6.59 -10.07 -7.72
CA ILE A 187 -5.32 -9.35 -7.87
C ILE A 187 -5.18 -8.67 -9.24
N VAL A 188 -5.66 -9.28 -10.31
CA VAL A 188 -5.60 -8.70 -11.67
C VAL A 188 -6.45 -7.43 -11.75
N GLU A 189 -7.64 -7.43 -11.16
CA GLU A 189 -8.53 -6.26 -11.17
C GLU A 189 -7.97 -5.12 -10.31
N ILE A 190 -7.29 -5.44 -9.20
CA ILE A 190 -6.58 -4.45 -8.38
C ILE A 190 -5.44 -3.80 -9.17
N LEU A 191 -4.64 -4.59 -9.89
CA LEU A 191 -3.54 -4.07 -10.72
C LEU A 191 -4.06 -3.17 -11.86
N LYS A 192 -5.15 -3.56 -12.53
CA LYS A 192 -5.82 -2.72 -13.53
C LYS A 192 -6.29 -1.40 -12.92
N LYS A 193 -6.91 -1.45 -11.73
CA LYS A 193 -7.36 -0.26 -11.01
C LYS A 193 -6.20 0.65 -10.64
N ALA A 194 -5.08 0.09 -10.14
CA ALA A 194 -3.88 0.84 -9.81
C ALA A 194 -3.30 1.59 -11.02
N LYS A 195 -3.16 0.91 -12.17
CA LYS A 195 -2.69 1.53 -13.43
C LYS A 195 -3.66 2.57 -14.00
N ALA A 196 -4.97 2.42 -13.77
CA ALA A 196 -5.96 3.42 -14.16
C ALA A 196 -5.96 4.65 -13.24
N LEU A 197 -5.56 4.48 -11.98
CA LEU A 197 -5.52 5.54 -10.98
C LEU A 197 -4.23 6.37 -11.05
N VAL A 198 -3.11 5.70 -11.27
CA VAL A 198 -1.77 6.31 -11.25
C VAL A 198 -1.01 5.88 -12.49
N GLU A 199 -0.50 6.83 -13.25
CA GLU A 199 0.33 6.56 -14.42
C GLU A 199 1.64 5.89 -14.01
N GLY A 200 2.01 4.79 -14.68
CA GLY A 200 3.25 4.05 -14.47
C GLY A 200 3.11 2.55 -14.73
N GLU A 201 4.24 1.88 -14.91
CA GLU A 201 4.31 0.43 -14.97
C GLU A 201 4.36 -0.16 -13.56
N VAL A 202 3.87 -1.40 -13.39
CA VAL A 202 3.88 -2.06 -12.07
C VAL A 202 5.26 -2.63 -11.78
N LEU A 203 6.04 -1.91 -10.98
CA LEU A 203 7.34 -2.37 -10.51
C LEU A 203 7.21 -3.61 -9.62
N LEU A 204 6.29 -3.56 -8.65
CA LEU A 204 6.09 -4.64 -7.68
C LEU A 204 4.61 -4.82 -7.34
N ALA A 205 4.13 -6.07 -7.39
CA ALA A 205 2.87 -6.49 -6.79
C ALA A 205 3.17 -7.39 -5.58
N MET A 206 2.70 -7.04 -4.36
CA MET A 206 3.00 -7.79 -3.13
C MET A 206 1.83 -7.87 -2.17
N GLY A 207 1.89 -8.86 -1.27
CA GLY A 207 0.86 -9.14 -0.27
C GLY A 207 0.10 -10.43 -0.54
N GLY A 208 -1.09 -10.58 0.04
CA GLY A 208 -1.98 -11.71 -0.21
C GLY A 208 -2.67 -11.60 -1.56
N PHE A 209 -2.69 -12.67 -2.36
CA PHE A 209 -3.33 -12.70 -3.67
C PHE A 209 -4.59 -13.57 -3.73
N HIS A 210 -4.99 -14.14 -2.59
CA HIS A 210 -6.19 -15.00 -2.42
C HIS A 210 -6.30 -16.14 -3.43
N LEU A 211 -5.18 -16.83 -3.70
CA LEU A 211 -5.09 -17.85 -4.74
C LEU A 211 -5.02 -19.29 -4.18
N MET A 212 -5.06 -19.46 -2.85
CA MET A 212 -5.00 -20.77 -2.21
C MET A 212 -6.06 -21.72 -2.80
N GLY A 213 -5.62 -22.89 -3.26
CA GLY A 213 -6.49 -23.87 -3.90
C GLY A 213 -6.81 -23.60 -5.38
N MET A 214 -6.32 -22.51 -5.95
CA MET A 214 -6.54 -22.21 -7.38
C MET A 214 -5.80 -23.23 -8.27
N SER A 215 -6.48 -23.69 -9.31
CA SER A 215 -5.91 -24.63 -10.27
C SER A 215 -4.79 -23.98 -11.10
N MET A 216 -3.82 -24.79 -11.55
CA MET A 216 -2.75 -24.33 -12.42
C MET A 216 -3.26 -23.74 -13.75
N GLY A 217 -4.41 -24.19 -14.26
CA GLY A 217 -5.01 -23.62 -15.46
C GLY A 217 -5.47 -22.18 -15.26
N ASN A 218 -6.03 -21.85 -14.12
CA ASN A 218 -6.43 -20.49 -13.78
C ASN A 218 -5.21 -19.61 -13.41
N LEU A 219 -4.20 -20.18 -12.73
CA LEU A 219 -2.94 -19.47 -12.45
C LEU A 219 -2.24 -19.02 -13.73
N LYS A 220 -2.24 -19.84 -14.79
CA LYS A 220 -1.67 -19.42 -16.09
C LYS A 220 -2.36 -18.19 -16.66
N LYS A 221 -3.67 -18.02 -16.46
CA LYS A 221 -4.38 -16.79 -16.88
C LYS A 221 -3.93 -15.57 -16.09
N ILE A 222 -3.69 -15.75 -14.76
CA ILE A 222 -3.15 -14.68 -13.93
C ILE A 222 -1.75 -14.28 -14.40
N PHE A 223 -0.87 -15.24 -14.67
CA PHE A 223 0.48 -14.95 -15.18
C PHE A 223 0.43 -14.21 -16.53
N ALA A 224 -0.45 -14.60 -17.44
CA ALA A 224 -0.65 -13.88 -18.71
C ALA A 224 -1.09 -12.44 -18.46
N SER A 225 -2.08 -12.22 -17.57
CA SER A 225 -2.53 -10.88 -17.22
C SER A 225 -1.45 -10.04 -16.53
N PHE A 226 -0.63 -10.64 -15.67
CA PHE A 226 0.49 -9.95 -15.02
C PHE A 226 1.53 -9.49 -16.05
N HIS A 227 1.84 -10.36 -17.02
CA HIS A 227 2.74 -10.02 -18.13
C HIS A 227 2.16 -8.88 -19.00
N GLU A 228 0.87 -8.96 -19.37
CA GLU A 228 0.18 -7.91 -20.13
C GLU A 228 0.14 -6.57 -19.39
N LEU A 229 0.04 -6.59 -18.04
CA LEU A 229 0.04 -5.41 -17.21
C LEU A 229 1.45 -4.86 -16.92
N GLY A 230 2.51 -5.55 -17.36
CA GLY A 230 3.89 -5.15 -17.17
C GLY A 230 4.38 -5.29 -15.72
N VAL A 231 3.85 -6.29 -14.97
CA VAL A 231 4.29 -6.54 -13.59
C VAL A 231 5.71 -7.09 -13.60
N ARG A 232 6.65 -6.32 -13.06
CA ARG A 232 8.08 -6.65 -13.10
C ARG A 232 8.49 -7.58 -11.96
N TYR A 233 8.20 -7.22 -10.71
CA TYR A 233 8.49 -8.03 -9.51
C TYR A 233 7.21 -8.49 -8.84
N VAL A 234 7.27 -9.65 -8.17
CA VAL A 234 6.16 -10.18 -7.38
C VAL A 234 6.63 -10.65 -6.01
N GLY A 235 5.83 -10.33 -4.98
CA GLY A 235 6.03 -10.77 -3.61
C GLY A 235 4.74 -11.36 -3.03
N PRO A 236 4.22 -12.50 -3.58
CA PRO A 236 3.02 -13.12 -3.05
C PRO A 236 3.27 -13.79 -1.70
N CYS A 237 2.35 -13.58 -0.74
CA CYS A 237 2.44 -14.16 0.60
C CYS A 237 1.05 -14.46 1.20
N HIS A 238 0.99 -14.68 2.49
CA HIS A 238 -0.22 -14.82 3.29
C HIS A 238 -1.23 -15.81 2.68
N CYS A 239 -2.41 -15.34 2.22
CA CYS A 239 -3.51 -16.16 1.68
C CYS A 239 -3.29 -16.62 0.22
N THR A 240 -2.13 -16.37 -0.38
CA THR A 240 -1.79 -16.83 -1.73
C THR A 240 -1.69 -18.35 -1.80
N GLY A 241 -1.16 -19.00 -0.76
CA GLY A 241 -0.97 -20.47 -0.67
C GLY A 241 0.37 -20.94 -1.25
N GLU A 242 1.00 -21.92 -0.57
CA GLU A 242 2.36 -22.40 -0.90
C GLU A 242 2.53 -22.88 -2.34
N THR A 243 1.57 -23.65 -2.84
CA THR A 243 1.63 -24.19 -4.22
C THR A 243 1.62 -23.07 -5.24
N GLN A 244 0.83 -22.03 -5.00
CA GLN A 244 0.70 -20.87 -5.87
C GLN A 244 1.93 -19.97 -5.76
N ILE A 245 2.47 -19.76 -4.55
CA ILE A 245 3.73 -19.05 -4.33
C ILE A 245 4.88 -19.69 -5.10
N LYS A 246 5.04 -21.04 -5.00
CA LYS A 246 6.05 -21.77 -5.77
C LYS A 246 5.85 -21.67 -7.28
N ALA A 247 4.61 -21.52 -7.75
CA ALA A 247 4.35 -21.30 -9.17
C ALA A 247 4.77 -19.89 -9.61
N PHE A 248 4.56 -18.86 -8.78
CA PHE A 248 5.09 -17.51 -9.02
C PHE A 248 6.62 -17.50 -9.02
N GLU A 249 7.27 -18.15 -8.04
CA GLU A 249 8.73 -18.29 -7.97
C GLU A 249 9.30 -18.86 -9.28
N LYS A 250 8.69 -19.93 -9.79
CA LYS A 250 9.13 -20.56 -11.05
C LYS A 250 8.95 -19.68 -12.29
N VAL A 251 7.93 -18.80 -12.30
CA VAL A 251 7.62 -17.96 -13.48
C VAL A 251 8.42 -16.66 -13.45
N TYR A 252 8.66 -16.10 -12.26
CA TYR A 252 9.32 -14.81 -12.08
C TYR A 252 10.83 -14.90 -11.82
N GLU A 253 11.32 -16.10 -11.42
CA GLU A 253 12.74 -16.37 -11.21
C GLU A 253 13.43 -15.28 -10.34
N GLU A 254 14.38 -14.52 -10.87
CA GLU A 254 15.09 -13.43 -10.17
C GLU A 254 14.18 -12.24 -9.83
N HIS A 255 13.02 -12.13 -10.44
CA HIS A 255 12.01 -11.11 -10.13
C HIS A 255 10.99 -11.56 -9.07
N PHE A 256 11.16 -12.76 -8.52
CA PHE A 256 10.37 -13.24 -7.40
C PHE A 256 11.01 -12.81 -6.07
N LEU A 257 10.22 -12.20 -5.19
CA LEU A 257 10.64 -11.85 -3.85
C LEU A 257 10.08 -12.88 -2.86
N GLN A 258 10.96 -13.61 -2.20
CA GLN A 258 10.57 -14.44 -1.06
C GLN A 258 10.04 -13.53 0.05
N MET A 259 8.76 -13.70 0.41
CA MET A 259 8.09 -12.91 1.42
C MET A 259 7.99 -13.67 2.75
N GLY A 260 7.77 -12.92 3.82
CA GLY A 260 7.60 -13.41 5.18
C GLY A 260 7.96 -12.34 6.21
N VAL A 261 7.56 -12.55 7.46
CA VAL A 261 7.91 -11.62 8.54
C VAL A 261 9.44 -11.44 8.63
N GLY A 262 9.88 -10.19 8.73
CA GLY A 262 11.30 -9.81 8.71
C GLY A 262 11.89 -9.54 7.32
N LYS A 263 11.11 -9.70 6.22
CA LYS A 263 11.53 -9.25 4.90
C LYS A 263 11.62 -7.73 4.88
N VAL A 264 12.74 -7.23 4.39
CA VAL A 264 12.95 -5.80 4.06
C VAL A 264 13.12 -5.71 2.55
N ILE A 265 12.32 -4.86 1.92
CA ILE A 265 12.41 -4.53 0.49
C ILE A 265 12.87 -3.09 0.42
N ARG A 266 14.05 -2.85 -0.18
CA ARG A 266 14.52 -1.52 -0.57
C ARG A 266 14.17 -1.29 -2.02
N VAL A 267 13.41 -0.24 -2.28
CA VAL A 267 12.88 0.01 -3.64
C VAL A 267 14.01 0.26 -4.64
N GLU A 268 15.11 0.87 -4.20
CA GLU A 268 16.31 1.09 -5.03
C GLU A 268 16.99 -0.22 -5.49
N GLU A 269 16.76 -1.34 -4.80
CA GLU A 269 17.29 -2.66 -5.17
C GLU A 269 16.44 -3.36 -6.23
N LEU A 270 15.25 -2.83 -6.57
CA LEU A 270 14.33 -3.35 -7.58
C LEU A 270 14.57 -2.71 -8.96
N ASN A 271 15.79 -2.82 -9.49
CA ASN A 271 16.18 -2.17 -10.77
C ASN A 271 16.43 -3.19 -11.91
#